data_17d9b26483a2b7919d28281b534c02c4
#
_entry.id   17d9b26483a2b7919d28281b534c02c4
#
_cell.length_a   1.000
_cell.length_b   1.000
_cell.length_c   1.000
_cell.angle_alpha   90.00
_cell.angle_beta   90.00
_cell.angle_gamma   90.00
#
_symmetry.space_group_name_H-M   'P 1'
#
loop_
_entity.id
_entity.type
_entity.pdbx_description
1 polymer ?
#
loop_
_entity_poly.entity_id
_entity_poly.type
_entity_poly.pdbx_seq_one_letter_code
_entity_poly.pdbx_strand_id
1 'polypeptide(L)'
;MSFSKFGLHPSLIRCIDSRGYTTPTSIQKDAITAALEGRDVLGAAATGSGKTAAFLLPILHHLLENPRRGTRALILAPTRELASQILDEAQIFSRGTPIRAAVVVGGVGMRPQEQALRAGVDIIVATPGRLLDHLRSSYARLDGVEHLVLDEADRMLDMGFLPDVRRILSRVPNGRQTLFFSATVPPEISRLAGEMLKDPARIGAERKAAPASSVTQHVYPVSSTRKSSLLVALLEQNVVGGALAFTRTKHRADRLAHFLCQSGIRADRIHGNRSMNQRTAALADFKAGKLRVLVATDIAARGIDVTALGHVVNFDLPGRPEDYIHRVGRTGRASETGDAFTFVAPEDESDLRHIERALGGGPITRRKLEGFDYTPTAQPPAVESRRAAPRQVMPRRGGGGSATRSYSGGRLAHRA
;
A
#
# COMPACT_ATOMS: atom_id res chain seq x y z
N MET A 1 -24.13 -9.87 17.69
CA MET A 1 -24.07 -11.14 16.95
C MET A 1 -22.65 -11.67 17.08
N SER A 2 -22.44 -12.96 17.41
CA SER A 2 -21.11 -13.58 17.52
C SER A 2 -20.71 -14.20 16.18
N PHE A 3 -19.39 -14.41 15.95
CA PHE A 3 -18.88 -15.10 14.74
C PHE A 3 -19.39 -16.55 14.60
N SER A 4 -19.72 -17.22 15.71
CA SER A 4 -20.31 -18.57 15.69
C SER A 4 -21.65 -18.67 14.94
N LYS A 5 -22.38 -17.54 14.79
CA LYS A 5 -23.68 -17.51 14.09
C LYS A 5 -23.56 -17.54 12.56
N PHE A 6 -22.34 -17.38 12.00
CA PHE A 6 -22.15 -17.46 10.55
C PHE A 6 -22.09 -18.88 10.00
N GLY A 7 -21.98 -19.91 10.85
CA GLY A 7 -21.82 -21.30 10.38
C GLY A 7 -20.47 -21.57 9.72
N LEU A 8 -19.43 -20.83 10.06
CA LEU A 8 -18.08 -21.02 9.51
C LEU A 8 -17.49 -22.38 9.94
N HIS A 9 -16.59 -22.90 9.11
CA HIS A 9 -15.88 -24.15 9.42
C HIS A 9 -15.26 -24.11 10.82
N PRO A 10 -15.33 -25.20 11.64
CA PRO A 10 -14.90 -25.20 13.03
C PRO A 10 -13.46 -24.76 13.27
N SER A 11 -12.54 -25.04 12.33
CA SER A 11 -11.15 -24.57 12.43
C SER A 11 -11.03 -23.03 12.39
N LEU A 12 -11.88 -22.34 11.62
CA LEU A 12 -11.91 -20.91 11.54
C LEU A 12 -12.46 -20.29 12.82
N ILE A 13 -13.52 -20.86 13.39
CA ILE A 13 -14.07 -20.40 14.68
C ILE A 13 -13.04 -20.51 15.77
N ARG A 14 -12.32 -21.64 15.90
CA ARG A 14 -11.23 -21.78 16.88
C ARG A 14 -10.13 -20.72 16.70
N CYS A 15 -9.80 -20.40 15.46
CA CYS A 15 -8.79 -19.36 15.18
C CYS A 15 -9.30 -17.97 15.59
N ILE A 16 -10.53 -17.63 15.26
CA ILE A 16 -11.20 -16.36 15.61
C ILE A 16 -11.22 -16.18 17.13
N ASP A 17 -11.65 -17.22 17.87
CA ASP A 17 -11.73 -17.21 19.34
C ASP A 17 -10.34 -17.04 19.97
N SER A 18 -9.33 -17.76 19.46
CA SER A 18 -7.95 -17.65 19.95
C SER A 18 -7.33 -16.26 19.76
N ARG A 19 -7.87 -15.48 18.82
CA ARG A 19 -7.47 -14.08 18.57
C ARG A 19 -8.29 -13.05 19.35
N GLY A 20 -9.25 -13.49 20.16
CA GLY A 20 -10.12 -12.61 20.92
C GLY A 20 -11.14 -11.85 20.10
N TYR A 21 -11.46 -12.30 18.89
CA TYR A 21 -12.50 -11.69 18.08
C TYR A 21 -13.88 -12.13 18.58
N THR A 22 -14.50 -11.33 19.41
CA THR A 22 -15.78 -11.63 20.04
C THR A 22 -16.99 -11.19 19.21
N THR A 23 -16.90 -10.01 18.61
CA THR A 23 -18.01 -9.37 17.92
C THR A 23 -17.57 -8.90 16.52
N PRO A 24 -18.25 -9.31 15.45
CA PRO A 24 -17.94 -8.84 14.10
C PRO A 24 -18.28 -7.34 13.96
N THR A 25 -17.45 -6.61 13.22
CA THR A 25 -17.75 -5.24 12.81
C THR A 25 -18.94 -5.24 11.82
N SER A 26 -19.54 -4.06 11.58
CA SER A 26 -20.66 -3.96 10.62
C SER A 26 -20.29 -4.51 9.25
N ILE A 27 -19.12 -4.12 8.69
CA ILE A 27 -18.67 -4.61 7.38
C ILE A 27 -18.45 -6.13 7.38
N GLN A 28 -17.92 -6.69 8.46
CA GLN A 28 -17.74 -8.14 8.59
C GLN A 28 -19.09 -8.86 8.63
N LYS A 29 -20.04 -8.37 9.44
CA LYS A 29 -21.36 -8.96 9.55
C LYS A 29 -22.04 -9.06 8.19
N ASP A 30 -22.10 -7.96 7.47
CA ASP A 30 -22.87 -7.88 6.25
C ASP A 30 -22.14 -8.58 5.07
N ALA A 31 -20.80 -8.41 4.97
CA ALA A 31 -20.03 -9.03 3.88
C ALA A 31 -19.87 -10.55 4.04
N ILE A 32 -19.62 -11.06 5.27
CA ILE A 32 -19.53 -12.51 5.50
C ILE A 32 -20.85 -13.17 5.15
N THR A 33 -21.98 -12.61 5.59
CA THR A 33 -23.31 -13.18 5.29
C THR A 33 -23.54 -13.26 3.78
N ALA A 34 -23.39 -12.14 3.05
CA ALA A 34 -23.60 -12.11 1.61
C ALA A 34 -22.64 -13.04 0.85
N ALA A 35 -21.37 -13.10 1.27
CA ALA A 35 -20.38 -13.95 0.63
C ALA A 35 -20.64 -15.45 0.86
N LEU A 36 -21.12 -15.86 2.04
CA LEU A 36 -21.53 -17.24 2.32
C LEU A 36 -22.78 -17.66 1.54
N GLU A 37 -23.65 -16.70 1.19
CA GLU A 37 -24.79 -16.90 0.28
C GLU A 37 -24.37 -17.02 -1.19
N GLY A 38 -23.08 -16.92 -1.50
CA GLY A 38 -22.56 -16.98 -2.87
C GLY A 38 -22.75 -15.68 -3.68
N ARG A 39 -23.20 -14.59 -3.07
CA ARG A 39 -23.43 -13.31 -3.73
C ARG A 39 -22.13 -12.53 -3.92
N ASP A 40 -22.07 -11.75 -4.99
CA ASP A 40 -21.04 -10.74 -5.15
C ASP A 40 -21.21 -9.63 -4.11
N VAL A 41 -20.11 -8.98 -3.73
CA VAL A 41 -20.11 -7.91 -2.72
C VAL A 41 -19.47 -6.64 -3.29
N LEU A 42 -20.13 -5.50 -3.12
CA LEU A 42 -19.56 -4.16 -3.27
C LEU A 42 -19.49 -3.52 -1.88
N GLY A 43 -18.32 -3.55 -1.27
CA GLY A 43 -18.07 -3.05 0.09
C GLY A 43 -17.44 -1.66 0.07
N ALA A 44 -18.19 -0.64 0.53
CA ALA A 44 -17.64 0.71 0.77
C ALA A 44 -17.16 0.81 2.22
N ALA A 45 -15.85 0.68 2.45
CA ALA A 45 -15.32 0.65 3.80
C ALA A 45 -13.88 1.18 3.88
N ALA A 46 -13.62 2.00 4.91
CA ALA A 46 -12.30 2.55 5.19
C ALA A 46 -11.27 1.45 5.58
N THR A 47 -9.98 1.77 5.46
CA THR A 47 -8.90 0.92 5.98
C THR A 47 -9.05 0.77 7.51
N GLY A 48 -8.81 -0.44 8.04
CA GLY A 48 -8.96 -0.72 9.48
C GLY A 48 -10.37 -1.06 9.95
N SER A 49 -11.36 -1.15 9.06
CA SER A 49 -12.72 -1.58 9.38
C SER A 49 -12.91 -3.08 9.54
N GLY A 50 -11.85 -3.89 9.30
CA GLY A 50 -11.90 -5.35 9.36
C GLY A 50 -12.26 -6.05 8.05
N LYS A 51 -12.10 -5.38 6.88
CA LYS A 51 -12.36 -5.93 5.55
C LYS A 51 -11.63 -7.24 5.28
N THR A 52 -10.37 -7.35 5.71
CA THR A 52 -9.54 -8.53 5.44
C THR A 52 -10.20 -9.81 5.97
N ALA A 53 -10.66 -9.81 7.21
CA ALA A 53 -11.42 -10.93 7.75
C ALA A 53 -12.77 -11.11 7.06
N ALA A 54 -13.41 -10.01 6.64
CA ALA A 54 -14.72 -10.05 5.97
C ALA A 54 -14.70 -10.81 4.65
N PHE A 55 -13.59 -10.77 3.88
CA PHE A 55 -13.47 -11.57 2.65
C PHE A 55 -12.70 -12.87 2.86
N LEU A 56 -11.70 -12.93 3.75
CA LEU A 56 -10.94 -14.17 3.95
C LEU A 56 -11.78 -15.29 4.58
N LEU A 57 -12.59 -14.98 5.59
CA LEU A 57 -13.34 -16.01 6.32
C LEU A 57 -14.32 -16.80 5.44
N PRO A 58 -15.17 -16.17 4.60
CA PRO A 58 -16.06 -16.94 3.72
C PRO A 58 -15.29 -17.69 2.63
N ILE A 59 -14.20 -17.12 2.08
CA ILE A 59 -13.35 -17.81 1.10
C ILE A 59 -12.73 -19.06 1.73
N LEU A 60 -12.09 -18.93 2.90
CA LEU A 60 -11.48 -20.05 3.60
C LEU A 60 -12.50 -21.12 3.98
N HIS A 61 -13.71 -20.71 4.42
CA HIS A 61 -14.80 -21.64 4.67
C HIS A 61 -15.15 -22.47 3.43
N HIS A 62 -15.38 -21.80 2.29
CA HIS A 62 -15.69 -22.48 1.03
C HIS A 62 -14.58 -23.42 0.58
N LEU A 63 -13.31 -23.02 0.69
CA LEU A 63 -12.16 -23.85 0.33
C LEU A 63 -12.04 -25.09 1.22
N LEU A 64 -12.39 -25.00 2.50
CA LEU A 64 -12.36 -26.11 3.46
C LEU A 64 -13.50 -27.09 3.26
N GLU A 65 -14.72 -26.60 2.97
CA GLU A 65 -15.88 -27.45 2.70
C GLU A 65 -15.77 -28.18 1.35
N ASN A 66 -15.03 -27.60 0.39
CA ASN A 66 -14.88 -28.12 -0.96
C ASN A 66 -13.43 -28.32 -1.34
N PRO A 67 -12.68 -29.26 -0.75
CA PRO A 67 -11.25 -29.40 -1.01
C PRO A 67 -10.97 -29.82 -2.45
N ARG A 68 -10.16 -29.02 -3.16
CA ARG A 68 -9.66 -29.27 -4.53
C ARG A 68 -8.24 -28.79 -4.67
N ARG A 69 -7.51 -29.26 -5.66
CA ARG A 69 -6.17 -28.77 -5.98
C ARG A 69 -6.19 -27.61 -6.95
N GLY A 70 -5.22 -26.71 -6.83
CA GLY A 70 -5.02 -25.56 -7.70
C GLY A 70 -5.45 -24.25 -7.10
N THR A 71 -5.19 -23.16 -7.81
CA THR A 71 -5.53 -21.80 -7.34
C THR A 71 -7.02 -21.56 -7.52
N ARG A 72 -7.70 -21.30 -6.42
CA ARG A 72 -9.15 -21.11 -6.35
C ARG A 72 -9.55 -19.72 -5.85
N ALA A 73 -8.65 -19.02 -5.18
CA ALA A 73 -8.88 -17.64 -4.78
C ALA A 73 -7.76 -16.73 -5.26
N LEU A 74 -8.12 -15.58 -5.84
CA LEU A 74 -7.22 -14.52 -6.23
C LEU A 74 -7.60 -13.23 -5.50
N ILE A 75 -6.65 -12.65 -4.79
CA ILE A 75 -6.82 -11.39 -4.09
C ILE A 75 -5.86 -10.37 -4.69
N LEU A 76 -6.39 -9.29 -5.27
CA LEU A 76 -5.61 -8.19 -5.81
C LEU A 76 -5.52 -7.05 -4.79
N ALA A 77 -4.31 -6.59 -4.56
CA ALA A 77 -4.00 -5.48 -3.66
C ALA A 77 -3.10 -4.45 -4.36
N PRO A 78 -3.26 -3.14 -4.12
CA PRO A 78 -2.49 -2.09 -4.80
C PRO A 78 -1.01 -2.09 -4.42
N THR A 79 -0.67 -2.52 -3.19
CA THR A 79 0.69 -2.41 -2.66
C THR A 79 1.21 -3.76 -2.16
N ARG A 80 2.54 -3.88 -2.15
CA ARG A 80 3.24 -5.09 -1.66
C ARG A 80 2.98 -5.33 -0.19
N GLU A 81 2.93 -4.24 0.57
CA GLU A 81 2.73 -4.24 2.01
C GLU A 81 1.34 -4.78 2.35
N LEU A 82 0.30 -4.27 1.67
CA LEU A 82 -1.07 -4.76 1.87
C LEU A 82 -1.19 -6.22 1.43
N ALA A 83 -0.59 -6.60 0.31
CA ALA A 83 -0.59 -7.99 -0.13
C ALA A 83 0.09 -8.92 0.89
N SER A 84 1.20 -8.50 1.51
CA SER A 84 1.86 -9.27 2.56
C SER A 84 1.00 -9.38 3.82
N GLN A 85 0.36 -8.29 4.24
CA GLN A 85 -0.56 -8.31 5.39
C GLN A 85 -1.76 -9.23 5.17
N ILE A 86 -2.34 -9.20 3.96
CA ILE A 86 -3.45 -10.12 3.61
C ILE A 86 -2.95 -11.57 3.63
N LEU A 87 -1.72 -11.85 3.13
CA LEU A 87 -1.13 -13.19 3.21
C LEU A 87 -0.96 -13.63 4.68
N ASP A 88 -0.40 -12.77 5.53
CA ASP A 88 -0.18 -13.07 6.96
C ASP A 88 -1.51 -13.42 7.65
N GLU A 89 -2.56 -12.63 7.41
CA GLU A 89 -3.90 -12.91 7.94
C GLU A 89 -4.50 -14.22 7.35
N ALA A 90 -4.32 -14.48 6.05
CA ALA A 90 -4.76 -15.72 5.43
C ALA A 90 -4.06 -16.94 6.06
N GLN A 91 -2.75 -16.87 6.30
CA GLN A 91 -1.98 -17.92 6.96
C GLN A 91 -2.39 -18.11 8.42
N ILE A 92 -2.72 -17.04 9.11
CA ILE A 92 -3.19 -17.09 10.49
C ILE A 92 -4.55 -17.81 10.55
N PHE A 93 -5.53 -17.38 9.74
CA PHE A 93 -6.87 -17.98 9.74
C PHE A 93 -6.87 -19.41 9.21
N SER A 94 -5.94 -19.78 8.32
CA SER A 94 -5.80 -21.15 7.80
C SER A 94 -4.88 -22.06 8.63
N ARG A 95 -4.39 -21.59 9.77
CA ARG A 95 -3.47 -22.39 10.62
C ARG A 95 -4.10 -23.73 11.01
N GLY A 96 -3.35 -24.83 10.82
CA GLY A 96 -3.84 -26.19 11.09
C GLY A 96 -4.81 -26.73 10.05
N THR A 97 -4.92 -26.10 8.89
CA THR A 97 -5.66 -26.57 7.72
C THR A 97 -4.71 -26.89 6.55
N PRO A 98 -5.15 -27.64 5.54
CA PRO A 98 -4.33 -27.92 4.36
C PRO A 98 -4.21 -26.76 3.37
N ILE A 99 -4.89 -25.63 3.61
CA ILE A 99 -4.91 -24.48 2.69
C ILE A 99 -3.53 -23.82 2.62
N ARG A 100 -3.07 -23.60 1.40
CA ARG A 100 -1.81 -22.92 1.10
C ARG A 100 -2.07 -21.58 0.42
N ALA A 101 -1.39 -20.54 0.90
CA ALA A 101 -1.45 -19.22 0.32
C ALA A 101 -0.06 -18.71 -0.06
N ALA A 102 0.04 -17.92 -1.12
CA ALA A 102 1.29 -17.30 -1.55
C ALA A 102 1.06 -15.85 -1.96
N VAL A 103 2.11 -15.01 -1.77
CA VAL A 103 2.13 -13.62 -2.22
C VAL A 103 2.93 -13.49 -3.52
N VAL A 104 2.40 -12.69 -4.45
CA VAL A 104 2.98 -12.42 -5.77
C VAL A 104 3.14 -10.90 -5.94
N VAL A 105 4.32 -10.39 -5.61
CA VAL A 105 4.58 -8.95 -5.54
C VAL A 105 5.90 -8.56 -6.20
N GLY A 106 5.96 -7.33 -6.72
CA GLY A 106 7.18 -6.79 -7.30
C GLY A 106 8.29 -6.51 -6.26
N GLY A 107 9.53 -6.30 -6.71
CA GLY A 107 10.66 -5.91 -5.85
C GLY A 107 11.26 -7.00 -4.99
N VAL A 108 10.80 -8.23 -5.16
CA VAL A 108 11.41 -9.46 -4.64
C VAL A 108 11.68 -10.44 -5.79
N GLY A 109 12.52 -11.44 -5.57
CA GLY A 109 12.92 -12.40 -6.60
C GLY A 109 11.74 -13.12 -7.25
N MET A 110 11.81 -13.39 -8.55
CA MET A 110 10.78 -14.15 -9.28
C MET A 110 10.74 -15.63 -8.86
N ARG A 111 11.92 -16.26 -8.68
CA ARG A 111 12.03 -17.71 -8.46
C ARG A 111 11.22 -18.25 -7.28
N PRO A 112 11.23 -17.66 -6.07
CA PRO A 112 10.41 -18.18 -4.96
C PRO A 112 8.92 -18.13 -5.27
N GLN A 113 8.45 -17.07 -5.95
CA GLN A 113 7.06 -16.92 -6.36
C GLN A 113 6.69 -17.95 -7.43
N GLU A 114 7.56 -18.17 -8.43
CA GLU A 114 7.40 -19.21 -9.44
C GLU A 114 7.31 -20.60 -8.81
N GLN A 115 8.17 -20.92 -7.84
CA GLN A 115 8.13 -22.20 -7.12
C GLN A 115 6.79 -22.40 -6.40
N ALA A 116 6.29 -21.37 -5.72
CA ALA A 116 4.99 -21.43 -5.04
C ALA A 116 3.84 -21.65 -6.03
N LEU A 117 3.86 -20.95 -7.17
CA LEU A 117 2.85 -21.11 -8.23
C LEU A 117 2.89 -22.50 -8.87
N ARG A 118 4.09 -23.03 -9.16
CA ARG A 118 4.28 -24.40 -9.71
C ARG A 118 3.87 -25.49 -8.72
N ALA A 119 4.12 -25.29 -7.43
CA ALA A 119 3.69 -26.23 -6.38
C ALA A 119 2.17 -26.24 -6.19
N GLY A 120 1.50 -25.25 -6.74
CA GLY A 120 0.07 -25.01 -6.61
C GLY A 120 -0.29 -24.50 -5.20
N VAL A 121 -0.96 -23.38 -5.15
CA VAL A 121 -1.48 -22.79 -3.91
C VAL A 121 -2.97 -22.55 -4.10
N ASP A 122 -3.74 -22.60 -3.00
CA ASP A 122 -5.19 -22.40 -3.06
C ASP A 122 -5.52 -20.90 -3.18
N ILE A 123 -4.71 -20.05 -2.57
CA ILE A 123 -4.91 -18.59 -2.53
C ILE A 123 -3.66 -17.89 -3.06
N ILE A 124 -3.85 -17.00 -4.05
CA ILE A 124 -2.84 -16.05 -4.50
C ILE A 124 -3.25 -14.66 -4.03
N VAL A 125 -2.35 -13.97 -3.30
CA VAL A 125 -2.45 -12.55 -3.00
C VAL A 125 -1.44 -11.81 -3.85
N ALA A 126 -1.88 -10.86 -4.69
CA ALA A 126 -0.98 -10.29 -5.69
C ALA A 126 -1.12 -8.77 -5.88
N THR A 127 0.01 -8.16 -6.28
CA THR A 127 -0.04 -6.85 -6.94
C THR A 127 -0.18 -7.05 -8.46
N PRO A 128 -1.02 -6.24 -9.16
CA PRO A 128 -1.39 -6.49 -10.55
C PRO A 128 -0.21 -6.71 -11.51
N GLY A 129 0.76 -5.78 -11.51
CA GLY A 129 1.89 -5.84 -12.45
C GLY A 129 2.72 -7.12 -12.33
N ARG A 130 3.08 -7.55 -11.10
CA ARG A 130 3.87 -8.77 -10.89
C ARG A 130 3.08 -10.03 -11.25
N LEU A 131 1.79 -10.06 -10.98
CA LEU A 131 0.96 -11.19 -11.40
C LEU A 131 0.95 -11.31 -12.92
N LEU A 132 0.81 -10.21 -13.65
CA LEU A 132 0.89 -10.22 -15.11
C LEU A 132 2.24 -10.71 -15.63
N ASP A 133 3.36 -10.41 -14.97
CA ASP A 133 4.67 -10.93 -15.34
C ASP A 133 4.68 -12.47 -15.27
N HIS A 134 4.14 -13.06 -14.19
CA HIS A 134 4.01 -14.52 -14.05
C HIS A 134 3.03 -15.13 -15.06
N LEU A 135 1.90 -14.45 -15.35
CA LEU A 135 0.87 -14.91 -16.28
C LEU A 135 1.35 -14.97 -17.76
N ARG A 136 2.52 -14.44 -18.09
CA ARG A 136 3.18 -14.65 -19.37
C ARG A 136 3.73 -16.07 -19.54
N SER A 137 3.84 -16.81 -18.43
CA SER A 137 4.39 -18.18 -18.40
C SER A 137 3.27 -19.18 -18.14
N SER A 138 3.39 -20.39 -18.69
CA SER A 138 2.38 -21.46 -18.61
C SER A 138 2.16 -22.02 -17.20
N TYR A 139 3.10 -21.81 -16.27
CA TYR A 139 2.97 -22.29 -14.90
C TYR A 139 2.01 -21.47 -14.04
N ALA A 140 1.71 -20.23 -14.41
CA ALA A 140 0.77 -19.38 -13.68
C ALA A 140 -0.60 -19.46 -14.36
N ARG A 141 -1.56 -20.10 -13.70
CA ARG A 141 -2.89 -20.34 -14.23
C ARG A 141 -3.94 -19.81 -13.27
N LEU A 142 -4.98 -19.18 -13.81
CA LEU A 142 -6.11 -18.62 -13.06
C LEU A 142 -7.45 -19.23 -13.48
N ASP A 143 -7.45 -20.23 -14.32
CA ASP A 143 -8.63 -20.90 -14.86
C ASP A 143 -9.45 -21.66 -13.80
N GLY A 144 -8.85 -21.95 -12.63
CA GLY A 144 -9.53 -22.55 -11.49
C GLY A 144 -10.07 -21.55 -10.45
N VAL A 145 -9.95 -20.24 -10.68
CA VAL A 145 -10.35 -19.23 -9.70
C VAL A 145 -11.86 -19.17 -9.56
N GLU A 146 -12.35 -19.45 -8.37
CA GLU A 146 -13.76 -19.42 -7.95
C GLU A 146 -14.08 -18.11 -7.18
N HIS A 147 -13.08 -17.54 -6.50
CA HIS A 147 -13.22 -16.31 -5.73
C HIS A 147 -12.21 -15.26 -6.18
N LEU A 148 -12.70 -14.06 -6.48
CA LEU A 148 -11.86 -12.91 -6.80
C LEU A 148 -12.13 -11.79 -5.81
N VAL A 149 -11.06 -11.25 -5.24
CA VAL A 149 -11.13 -10.07 -4.37
C VAL A 149 -10.34 -8.92 -5.00
N LEU A 150 -10.94 -7.73 -5.03
CA LEU A 150 -10.22 -6.47 -5.20
C LEU A 150 -10.28 -5.71 -3.88
N ASP A 151 -9.13 -5.52 -3.23
CA ASP A 151 -9.05 -4.69 -2.02
C ASP A 151 -8.39 -3.35 -2.33
N GLU A 152 -8.96 -2.27 -1.81
CA GLU A 152 -8.55 -0.88 -2.06
C GLU A 152 -8.52 -0.54 -3.57
N ALA A 153 -9.63 -0.81 -4.27
CA ALA A 153 -9.73 -0.63 -5.72
C ALA A 153 -9.53 0.83 -6.16
N ASP A 154 -9.97 1.82 -5.38
CA ASP A 154 -9.72 3.24 -5.60
C ASP A 154 -8.21 3.55 -5.64
N ARG A 155 -7.43 2.90 -4.81
CA ARG A 155 -5.97 3.03 -4.84
C ARG A 155 -5.32 2.35 -6.05
N MET A 156 -5.90 1.26 -6.54
CA MET A 156 -5.44 0.67 -7.80
C MET A 156 -5.67 1.63 -8.96
N LEU A 157 -6.77 2.41 -8.94
CA LEU A 157 -7.02 3.50 -9.89
C LEU A 157 -5.94 4.59 -9.79
N ASP A 158 -5.69 5.10 -8.59
CA ASP A 158 -4.68 6.15 -8.34
C ASP A 158 -3.28 5.76 -8.80
N MET A 159 -2.94 4.48 -8.70
CA MET A 159 -1.65 3.92 -9.11
C MET A 159 -1.61 3.55 -10.59
N GLY A 160 -2.69 3.74 -11.35
CA GLY A 160 -2.77 3.44 -12.77
C GLY A 160 -2.86 1.95 -13.09
N PHE A 161 -3.27 1.11 -12.14
CA PHE A 161 -3.33 -0.34 -12.34
C PHE A 161 -4.62 -0.85 -13.02
N LEU A 162 -5.61 0.01 -13.30
CA LEU A 162 -6.86 -0.45 -13.92
C LEU A 162 -6.66 -1.22 -15.23
N PRO A 163 -5.75 -0.80 -16.16
CA PRO A 163 -5.48 -1.61 -17.35
C PRO A 163 -4.93 -3.00 -17.03
N ASP A 164 -4.08 -3.10 -16.01
CA ASP A 164 -3.49 -4.38 -15.58
C ASP A 164 -4.56 -5.27 -14.92
N VAL A 165 -5.41 -4.70 -14.09
CA VAL A 165 -6.56 -5.40 -13.49
C VAL A 165 -7.45 -5.99 -14.59
N ARG A 166 -7.83 -5.20 -15.63
CA ARG A 166 -8.64 -5.70 -16.75
C ARG A 166 -7.97 -6.85 -17.50
N ARG A 167 -6.64 -6.80 -17.70
CA ARG A 167 -5.87 -7.91 -18.30
C ARG A 167 -5.90 -9.16 -17.45
N ILE A 168 -5.84 -9.03 -16.11
CA ILE A 168 -5.96 -10.17 -15.21
C ILE A 168 -7.37 -10.75 -15.28
N LEU A 169 -8.40 -9.89 -15.27
CA LEU A 169 -9.80 -10.31 -15.36
C LEU A 169 -10.09 -11.15 -16.60
N SER A 170 -9.47 -10.84 -17.74
CA SER A 170 -9.61 -11.64 -18.95
C SER A 170 -9.04 -13.07 -18.86
N ARG A 171 -8.32 -13.38 -17.78
CA ARG A 171 -7.73 -14.70 -17.50
C ARG A 171 -8.44 -15.45 -16.37
N VAL A 172 -9.43 -14.85 -15.74
CA VAL A 172 -10.19 -15.42 -14.62
C VAL A 172 -11.58 -15.84 -15.12
N PRO A 173 -12.12 -17.00 -14.72
CA PRO A 173 -13.44 -17.46 -15.15
C PRO A 173 -14.55 -16.45 -14.84
N ASN A 174 -15.59 -16.39 -15.71
CA ASN A 174 -16.74 -15.51 -15.51
C ASN A 174 -17.72 -16.03 -14.45
N GLY A 175 -17.68 -17.34 -14.13
CA GLY A 175 -18.54 -17.97 -13.13
C GLY A 175 -18.06 -17.86 -11.69
N ARG A 176 -17.13 -16.93 -11.42
CA ARG A 176 -16.57 -16.67 -10.09
C ARG A 176 -17.49 -15.79 -9.23
N GLN A 177 -17.34 -15.89 -7.92
CA GLN A 177 -17.80 -14.87 -6.98
C GLN A 177 -16.78 -13.74 -6.89
N THR A 178 -17.25 -12.49 -6.86
CA THR A 178 -16.36 -11.31 -6.79
C THR A 178 -16.69 -10.46 -5.57
N LEU A 179 -15.67 -10.18 -4.75
CA LEU A 179 -15.75 -9.32 -3.57
C LEU A 179 -14.91 -8.06 -3.83
N PHE A 180 -15.58 -6.94 -3.99
CA PHE A 180 -14.97 -5.68 -4.39
C PHE A 180 -15.01 -4.68 -3.23
N PHE A 181 -13.85 -4.28 -2.73
CA PHE A 181 -13.74 -3.33 -1.62
C PHE A 181 -13.01 -2.06 -2.05
N SER A 182 -13.59 -0.92 -1.68
CA SER A 182 -13.03 0.40 -1.95
C SER A 182 -13.41 1.35 -0.82
N ALA A 183 -12.56 2.33 -0.50
CA ALA A 183 -12.92 3.36 0.47
C ALA A 183 -13.79 4.44 -0.18
N THR A 184 -13.55 4.71 -1.47
CA THR A 184 -14.31 5.66 -2.29
C THR A 184 -14.78 4.98 -3.59
N VAL A 185 -15.87 5.47 -4.17
CA VAL A 185 -16.45 4.90 -5.41
C VAL A 185 -16.60 6.01 -6.47
N PRO A 186 -15.47 6.57 -7.00
CA PRO A 186 -15.53 7.51 -8.10
C PRO A 186 -16.08 6.85 -9.37
N PRO A 187 -16.47 7.63 -10.41
CA PRO A 187 -17.11 7.09 -11.62
C PRO A 187 -16.33 5.96 -12.29
N GLU A 188 -15.00 6.01 -12.30
CA GLU A 188 -14.14 4.97 -12.89
C GLU A 188 -14.20 3.67 -12.10
N ILE A 189 -14.26 3.74 -10.77
CA ILE A 189 -14.41 2.58 -9.89
C ILE A 189 -15.81 2.01 -9.99
N SER A 190 -16.83 2.88 -10.05
CA SER A 190 -18.22 2.45 -10.27
C SER A 190 -18.37 1.69 -11.60
N ARG A 191 -17.71 2.17 -12.66
CA ARG A 191 -17.70 1.50 -13.97
C ARG A 191 -17.01 0.14 -13.89
N LEU A 192 -15.82 0.07 -13.28
CA LEU A 192 -15.11 -1.19 -13.09
C LEU A 192 -15.93 -2.19 -12.27
N ALA A 193 -16.55 -1.73 -11.19
CA ALA A 193 -17.43 -2.57 -10.38
C ALA A 193 -18.61 -3.10 -11.20
N GLY A 194 -19.23 -2.27 -12.06
CA GLY A 194 -20.29 -2.69 -12.98
C GLY A 194 -19.86 -3.70 -14.05
N GLU A 195 -18.57 -3.66 -14.48
CA GLU A 195 -17.99 -4.64 -15.39
C GLU A 195 -17.76 -6.02 -14.74
N MET A 196 -17.60 -6.07 -13.40
CA MET A 196 -17.12 -7.25 -12.69
C MET A 196 -18.18 -7.95 -11.83
N LEU A 197 -19.12 -7.20 -11.30
CA LEU A 197 -20.07 -7.67 -10.28
C LEU A 197 -21.42 -8.03 -10.90
N LYS A 198 -22.01 -9.11 -10.40
CA LYS A 198 -23.34 -9.59 -10.78
C LYS A 198 -24.28 -9.45 -9.59
N ASP A 199 -25.25 -8.56 -9.68
CA ASP A 199 -26.22 -8.28 -8.61
C ASP A 199 -25.61 -8.26 -7.21
N PRO A 200 -24.63 -7.35 -6.95
CA PRO A 200 -23.86 -7.40 -5.72
C PRO A 200 -24.67 -6.92 -4.51
N ALA A 201 -24.41 -7.55 -3.37
CA ALA A 201 -24.77 -6.97 -2.08
C ALA A 201 -23.95 -5.68 -1.87
N ARG A 202 -24.64 -4.54 -1.78
CA ARG A 202 -24.01 -3.24 -1.51
C ARG A 202 -23.92 -3.03 -0.01
N ILE A 203 -22.70 -2.96 0.50
CA ILE A 203 -22.42 -2.94 1.94
C ILE A 203 -21.60 -1.71 2.29
N GLY A 204 -21.98 -1.08 3.39
CA GLY A 204 -21.44 0.21 3.79
C GLY A 204 -22.12 1.36 3.07
N ALA A 205 -22.33 2.45 3.78
CA ALA A 205 -22.80 3.69 3.15
C ALA A 205 -21.65 4.29 2.33
N GLU A 206 -21.95 4.86 1.17
CA GLU A 206 -21.08 5.86 0.55
C GLU A 206 -20.90 7.01 1.55
N ARG A 207 -19.94 6.87 2.45
CA ARG A 207 -19.54 8.01 3.27
C ARG A 207 -18.86 8.97 2.32
N LYS A 208 -19.39 10.19 2.21
CA LYS A 208 -18.57 11.30 1.73
C LYS A 208 -17.27 11.20 2.49
N ALA A 209 -16.16 11.13 1.74
CA ALA A 209 -14.84 11.03 2.33
C ALA A 209 -14.66 12.17 3.34
N ALA A 210 -14.73 11.84 4.63
CA ALA A 210 -14.53 12.78 5.73
C ALA A 210 -13.53 12.15 6.70
N PRO A 211 -12.66 12.94 7.32
CA PRO A 211 -11.80 12.44 8.39
C PRO A 211 -12.66 11.83 9.50
N ALA A 212 -12.11 10.83 10.19
CA ALA A 212 -12.79 10.29 11.37
C ALA A 212 -13.03 11.42 12.38
N SER A 213 -14.23 11.46 12.97
CA SER A 213 -14.60 12.46 14.00
C SER A 213 -13.69 12.41 15.24
N SER A 214 -12.93 11.34 15.39
CA SER A 214 -11.93 11.11 16.44
C SER A 214 -10.57 11.79 16.18
N VAL A 215 -10.37 12.50 15.04
CA VAL A 215 -9.09 13.12 14.71
C VAL A 215 -9.20 14.64 14.79
N THR A 216 -8.41 15.22 15.70
CA THR A 216 -8.26 16.68 15.79
C THR A 216 -7.24 17.14 14.74
N GLN A 217 -7.62 18.15 13.96
CA GLN A 217 -6.80 18.63 12.86
C GLN A 217 -6.25 20.03 13.16
N HIS A 218 -4.95 20.22 12.89
CA HIS A 218 -4.24 21.47 13.13
C HIS A 218 -3.46 21.88 11.89
N VAL A 219 -3.58 23.14 11.50
CA VAL A 219 -2.75 23.75 10.44
C VAL A 219 -1.72 24.66 11.06
N TYR A 220 -0.47 24.52 10.64
CA TYR A 220 0.65 25.37 11.02
C TYR A 220 1.12 26.14 9.79
N PRO A 221 0.75 27.42 9.64
CA PRO A 221 1.31 28.27 8.59
C PRO A 221 2.81 28.47 8.81
N VAL A 222 3.63 28.04 7.84
CA VAL A 222 5.09 28.09 7.97
C VAL A 222 5.75 28.09 6.60
N SER A 223 6.80 28.89 6.40
CA SER A 223 7.56 28.88 5.15
C SER A 223 8.16 27.50 4.86
N SER A 224 8.29 27.14 3.58
CA SER A 224 8.87 25.87 3.14
C SER A 224 10.27 25.63 3.71
N THR A 225 11.06 26.69 3.95
CA THR A 225 12.41 26.61 4.52
C THR A 225 12.41 26.29 6.02
N ARG A 226 11.33 26.54 6.72
CA ARG A 226 11.22 26.36 8.19
C ARG A 226 10.47 25.08 8.59
N LYS A 227 9.83 24.37 7.64
CA LYS A 227 9.04 23.15 7.94
C LYS A 227 9.83 22.12 8.76
N SER A 228 11.08 21.84 8.41
CA SER A 228 11.92 20.85 9.11
C SER A 228 12.24 21.27 10.55
N SER A 229 12.59 22.53 10.76
CA SER A 229 12.85 23.10 12.10
C SER A 229 11.58 23.11 12.95
N LEU A 230 10.42 23.42 12.36
CA LEU A 230 9.15 23.37 13.07
C LEU A 230 8.81 21.94 13.55
N LEU A 231 9.05 20.93 12.71
CA LEU A 231 8.83 19.53 13.11
C LEU A 231 9.74 19.16 14.30
N VAL A 232 11.01 19.54 14.27
CA VAL A 232 11.94 19.31 15.38
C VAL A 232 11.42 19.99 16.66
N ALA A 233 11.04 21.26 16.59
CA ALA A 233 10.53 22.00 17.75
C ALA A 233 9.24 21.39 18.34
N LEU A 234 8.30 20.94 17.48
CA LEU A 234 7.09 20.24 17.92
C LEU A 234 7.39 18.91 18.63
N LEU A 235 8.42 18.20 18.16
CA LEU A 235 8.88 16.96 18.79
C LEU A 235 9.61 17.26 20.12
N GLU A 236 10.48 18.23 20.17
CA GLU A 236 11.23 18.60 21.39
C GLU A 236 10.31 19.11 22.50
N GLN A 237 9.30 19.90 22.16
CA GLN A 237 8.28 20.38 23.11
C GLN A 237 7.24 19.32 23.44
N ASN A 238 7.36 18.10 22.95
CA ASN A 238 6.40 16.98 23.12
C ASN A 238 4.96 17.28 22.71
N VAL A 239 4.75 18.30 21.86
CA VAL A 239 3.45 18.53 21.19
C VAL A 239 3.15 17.39 20.22
N VAL A 240 4.20 16.84 19.60
CA VAL A 240 4.14 15.63 18.77
C VAL A 240 4.98 14.55 19.45
N GLY A 241 4.38 13.43 19.77
CA GLY A 241 5.07 12.25 20.29
C GLY A 241 5.73 11.42 19.18
N GLY A 242 5.26 10.20 18.95
CA GLY A 242 5.63 9.41 17.77
C GLY A 242 4.77 9.79 16.56
N ALA A 243 5.35 9.98 15.38
CA ALA A 243 4.63 10.48 14.21
C ALA A 243 4.94 9.76 12.91
N LEU A 244 3.91 9.60 12.06
CA LEU A 244 4.07 9.31 10.64
C LEU A 244 4.06 10.64 9.87
N ALA A 245 5.20 11.00 9.27
CA ALA A 245 5.36 12.25 8.53
C ALA A 245 5.30 12.02 7.02
N PHE A 246 4.35 12.69 6.36
CA PHE A 246 4.13 12.56 4.91
C PHE A 246 4.86 13.64 4.12
N THR A 247 5.63 13.22 3.10
CA THR A 247 6.32 14.09 2.14
C THR A 247 5.85 13.80 0.72
N ARG A 248 5.88 14.85 -0.13
CA ARG A 248 5.43 14.76 -1.54
C ARG A 248 6.35 13.89 -2.39
N THR A 249 7.64 13.83 -2.10
CA THR A 249 8.63 13.10 -2.92
C THR A 249 9.60 12.27 -2.10
N LYS A 250 10.14 11.20 -2.71
CA LYS A 250 11.18 10.34 -2.11
C LYS A 250 12.42 11.12 -1.68
N HIS A 251 12.85 12.11 -2.46
CA HIS A 251 14.02 12.94 -2.15
C HIS A 251 13.77 13.86 -0.93
N ARG A 252 12.53 14.32 -0.76
CA ARG A 252 12.16 15.06 0.46
C ARG A 252 12.08 14.13 1.67
N ALA A 253 11.61 12.89 1.49
CA ALA A 253 11.62 11.89 2.54
C ALA A 253 13.05 11.60 3.03
N ASP A 254 13.99 11.38 2.10
CA ASP A 254 15.40 11.16 2.42
C ASP A 254 15.99 12.36 3.19
N ARG A 255 15.77 13.59 2.69
CA ARG A 255 16.29 14.81 3.32
C ARG A 255 15.69 15.04 4.72
N LEU A 256 14.38 14.86 4.88
CA LEU A 256 13.72 15.05 6.17
C LEU A 256 14.21 14.03 7.19
N ALA A 257 14.25 12.74 6.85
CA ALA A 257 14.74 11.71 7.75
C ALA A 257 16.20 11.97 8.17
N HIS A 258 17.05 12.37 7.23
CA HIS A 258 18.44 12.74 7.53
C HIS A 258 18.54 13.94 8.46
N PHE A 259 17.78 15.02 8.20
CA PHE A 259 17.73 16.21 9.03
C PHE A 259 17.27 15.88 10.46
N LEU A 260 16.23 15.06 10.63
CA LEU A 260 15.74 14.61 11.93
C LEU A 260 16.82 13.84 12.69
N CYS A 261 17.52 12.91 12.03
CA CYS A 261 18.62 12.16 12.65
C CYS A 261 19.77 13.08 13.07
N GLN A 262 20.15 14.07 12.26
CA GLN A 262 21.15 15.08 12.63
C GLN A 262 20.73 15.94 13.84
N SER A 263 19.42 16.15 14.01
CA SER A 263 18.84 16.83 15.18
C SER A 263 18.62 15.90 16.38
N GLY A 264 19.19 14.69 16.40
CA GLY A 264 19.09 13.75 17.52
C GLY A 264 17.77 12.99 17.60
N ILE A 265 16.89 13.10 16.61
CA ILE A 265 15.59 12.41 16.58
C ILE A 265 15.73 11.09 15.82
N ARG A 266 15.36 9.99 16.47
CA ARG A 266 15.35 8.66 15.83
C ARG A 266 14.27 8.60 14.74
N ALA A 267 14.71 8.63 13.48
CA ALA A 267 13.83 8.63 12.32
C ALA A 267 14.34 7.69 11.22
N ASP A 268 13.44 7.08 10.48
CA ASP A 268 13.72 6.41 9.20
C ASP A 268 12.63 6.74 8.19
N ARG A 269 12.74 6.23 6.96
CA ARG A 269 11.87 6.58 5.85
C ARG A 269 11.42 5.38 5.04
N ILE A 270 10.24 5.52 4.43
CA ILE A 270 9.65 4.54 3.52
C ILE A 270 9.25 5.22 2.22
N HIS A 271 9.83 4.81 1.10
CA HIS A 271 9.51 5.30 -0.24
C HIS A 271 9.94 4.28 -1.32
N GLY A 272 9.54 4.51 -2.57
CA GLY A 272 9.72 3.57 -3.67
C GLY A 272 11.17 3.16 -3.98
N ASN A 273 12.18 3.96 -3.62
CA ASN A 273 13.60 3.62 -3.81
C ASN A 273 14.19 2.78 -2.66
N ARG A 274 13.43 2.47 -1.61
CA ARG A 274 13.86 1.56 -0.53
C ARG A 274 13.49 0.12 -0.89
N SER A 275 14.39 -0.81 -0.61
CA SER A 275 14.09 -2.24 -0.78
C SER A 275 12.96 -2.68 0.16
N MET A 276 12.30 -3.79 -0.16
CA MET A 276 11.23 -4.34 0.69
C MET A 276 11.74 -4.60 2.11
N ASN A 277 12.92 -5.23 2.26
CA ASN A 277 13.50 -5.50 3.58
C ASN A 277 13.74 -4.23 4.39
N GLN A 278 14.26 -3.16 3.76
CA GLN A 278 14.45 -1.88 4.43
C GLN A 278 13.12 -1.25 4.87
N ARG A 279 12.08 -1.37 4.06
CA ARG A 279 10.74 -0.84 4.38
C ARG A 279 10.10 -1.62 5.51
N THR A 280 10.20 -2.95 5.48
CA THR A 280 9.70 -3.83 6.55
C THR A 280 10.43 -3.58 7.86
N ALA A 281 11.77 -3.43 7.83
CA ALA A 281 12.57 -3.13 9.02
C ALA A 281 12.20 -1.77 9.62
N ALA A 282 12.12 -0.70 8.80
CA ALA A 282 11.74 0.63 9.26
C ALA A 282 10.33 0.63 9.89
N LEU A 283 9.39 -0.09 9.30
CA LEU A 283 8.04 -0.24 9.83
C LEU A 283 8.03 -1.00 11.16
N ALA A 284 8.77 -2.10 11.24
CA ALA A 284 8.88 -2.90 12.48
C ALA A 284 9.51 -2.09 13.62
N ASP A 285 10.58 -1.34 13.34
CA ASP A 285 11.25 -0.49 14.32
C ASP A 285 10.36 0.67 14.77
N PHE A 286 9.53 1.22 13.87
CA PHE A 286 8.56 2.24 14.23
C PHE A 286 7.44 1.68 15.11
N LYS A 287 6.87 0.53 14.75
CA LYS A 287 5.85 -0.18 15.57
C LYS A 287 6.39 -0.56 16.96
N ALA A 288 7.67 -0.91 17.05
CA ALA A 288 8.34 -1.23 18.32
C ALA A 288 8.74 0.01 19.16
N GLY A 289 8.43 1.23 18.70
CA GLY A 289 8.79 2.47 19.40
C GLY A 289 10.29 2.81 19.36
N LYS A 290 11.09 2.08 18.57
CA LYS A 290 12.52 2.38 18.38
C LYS A 290 12.75 3.63 17.56
N LEU A 291 11.84 3.94 16.64
CA LEU A 291 11.81 5.19 15.88
C LEU A 291 10.74 6.12 16.45
N ARG A 292 11.07 7.40 16.55
CA ARG A 292 10.12 8.43 16.94
C ARG A 292 9.36 8.97 15.73
N VAL A 293 10.00 9.02 14.56
CA VAL A 293 9.37 9.50 13.32
C VAL A 293 9.62 8.49 12.19
N LEU A 294 8.55 8.13 11.49
CA LEU A 294 8.61 7.42 10.23
C LEU A 294 8.22 8.39 9.10
N VAL A 295 9.16 8.69 8.21
CA VAL A 295 8.89 9.58 7.06
C VAL A 295 8.45 8.74 5.87
N ALA A 296 7.33 9.11 5.24
CA ALA A 296 6.78 8.32 4.15
C ALA A 296 6.30 9.19 2.97
N THR A 297 6.32 8.61 1.77
CA THR A 297 5.54 9.13 0.63
C THR A 297 4.18 8.45 0.59
N ASP A 298 3.17 9.10 -0.01
CA ASP A 298 1.81 8.55 -0.10
C ASP A 298 1.78 7.12 -0.63
N ILE A 299 2.43 6.88 -1.76
CA ILE A 299 2.48 5.55 -2.40
C ILE A 299 3.06 4.49 -1.44
N ALA A 300 4.07 4.85 -0.67
CA ALA A 300 4.74 3.90 0.21
C ALA A 300 4.06 3.75 1.56
N ALA A 301 3.33 4.75 2.02
CA ALA A 301 2.53 4.70 3.25
C ALA A 301 1.16 4.04 3.06
N ARG A 302 0.72 3.91 1.81
CA ARG A 302 -0.51 3.19 1.48
C ARG A 302 -0.35 1.71 1.79
N GLY A 303 -1.35 1.12 2.44
CA GLY A 303 -1.33 -0.28 2.85
C GLY A 303 -0.46 -0.59 4.08
N ILE A 304 0.21 0.41 4.67
CA ILE A 304 0.90 0.21 5.95
C ILE A 304 -0.16 0.15 7.05
N ASP A 305 -0.27 -1.00 7.69
CA ASP A 305 -1.01 -1.11 8.94
C ASP A 305 -0.12 -0.59 10.08
N VAL A 306 -0.25 0.69 10.35
CA VAL A 306 0.23 1.28 11.60
C VAL A 306 -1.03 1.68 12.35
N THR A 307 -1.46 0.81 13.24
CA THR A 307 -2.59 1.04 14.14
C THR A 307 -2.15 1.93 15.30
N ALA A 308 -3.08 2.75 15.78
CA ALA A 308 -2.90 3.56 17.00
C ALA A 308 -1.73 4.56 16.94
N LEU A 309 -1.55 5.25 15.82
CA LEU A 309 -0.66 6.40 15.78
C LEU A 309 -1.31 7.57 16.53
N GLY A 310 -0.62 8.09 17.56
CA GLY A 310 -1.05 9.32 18.20
C GLY A 310 -1.09 10.49 17.23
N HIS A 311 -0.11 10.56 16.30
CA HIS A 311 0.08 11.74 15.47
C HIS A 311 0.39 11.41 14.00
N VAL A 312 -0.22 12.19 13.11
CA VAL A 312 0.11 12.27 11.69
C VAL A 312 0.62 13.67 11.38
N VAL A 313 1.70 13.77 10.62
CA VAL A 313 2.23 15.05 10.17
C VAL A 313 2.20 15.13 8.65
N ASN A 314 1.34 15.96 8.09
CA ASN A 314 1.41 16.35 6.68
C ASN A 314 2.51 17.40 6.52
N PHE A 315 3.78 16.95 6.44
CA PHE A 315 4.94 17.82 6.22
C PHE A 315 4.84 18.56 4.89
N ASP A 316 4.36 17.86 3.86
CA ASP A 316 3.91 18.44 2.61
C ASP A 316 2.41 18.20 2.43
N LEU A 317 1.70 19.23 2.03
CA LEU A 317 0.29 19.13 1.71
C LEU A 317 0.08 18.18 0.51
N PRO A 318 -0.88 17.25 0.55
CA PRO A 318 -1.19 16.42 -0.61
C PRO A 318 -1.91 17.22 -1.70
N GLY A 319 -1.78 16.77 -2.96
CA GLY A 319 -2.41 17.44 -4.09
C GLY A 319 -3.92 17.15 -4.23
N ARG A 320 -4.47 16.18 -3.48
CA ARG A 320 -5.88 15.77 -3.54
C ARG A 320 -6.48 15.65 -2.14
N PRO A 321 -7.76 16.04 -1.96
CA PRO A 321 -8.47 15.89 -0.69
C PRO A 321 -8.54 14.44 -0.19
N GLU A 322 -8.71 13.49 -1.09
CA GLU A 322 -8.79 12.07 -0.75
C GLU A 322 -7.48 11.57 -0.11
N ASP A 323 -6.33 11.99 -0.64
CA ASP A 323 -5.02 11.66 -0.04
C ASP A 323 -4.89 12.26 1.36
N TYR A 324 -5.38 13.49 1.58
CA TYR A 324 -5.41 14.11 2.89
C TYR A 324 -6.20 13.26 3.90
N ILE A 325 -7.39 12.83 3.53
CA ILE A 325 -8.26 12.00 4.36
C ILE A 325 -7.58 10.65 4.65
N HIS A 326 -6.96 10.03 3.65
CA HIS A 326 -6.24 8.77 3.82
C HIS A 326 -5.01 8.89 4.72
N ARG A 327 -4.31 10.04 4.72
CA ARG A 327 -3.19 10.31 5.64
C ARG A 327 -3.70 10.52 7.06
N VAL A 328 -4.68 11.40 7.23
CA VAL A 328 -5.30 11.70 8.53
C VAL A 328 -5.91 10.45 9.15
N GLY A 329 -6.54 9.60 8.35
CA GLY A 329 -7.07 8.30 8.78
C GLY A 329 -6.02 7.25 9.20
N ARG A 330 -4.74 7.60 9.31
CA ARG A 330 -3.72 6.75 9.95
C ARG A 330 -3.69 6.92 11.47
N THR A 331 -4.35 7.93 12.00
CA THR A 331 -4.56 8.15 13.42
C THR A 331 -6.06 8.11 13.76
N GLY A 332 -6.43 8.13 15.03
CA GLY A 332 -7.82 8.19 15.48
C GLY A 332 -8.63 6.94 15.12
N ARG A 333 -8.07 5.74 15.19
CA ARG A 333 -8.77 4.49 14.87
C ARG A 333 -9.34 3.79 16.09
N ALA A 334 -10.44 3.06 15.88
CA ALA A 334 -11.20 2.32 16.88
C ALA A 334 -11.78 3.25 17.97
N SER A 335 -11.26 3.24 19.17
CA SER A 335 -11.71 4.07 20.30
C SER A 335 -10.70 5.16 20.69
N GLU A 336 -9.61 5.31 19.94
CA GLU A 336 -8.53 6.25 20.24
C GLU A 336 -8.72 7.57 19.50
N THR A 337 -8.44 8.68 20.17
CA THR A 337 -8.33 10.00 19.58
C THR A 337 -6.94 10.18 18.96
N GLY A 338 -6.83 10.99 17.92
CA GLY A 338 -5.56 11.27 17.28
C GLY A 338 -5.45 12.71 16.79
N ASP A 339 -4.23 13.17 16.55
CA ASP A 339 -3.98 14.51 16.05
C ASP A 339 -3.29 14.49 14.68
N ALA A 340 -3.75 15.36 13.80
CA ALA A 340 -3.16 15.57 12.48
C ALA A 340 -2.61 17.01 12.38
N PHE A 341 -1.31 17.12 12.14
CA PHE A 341 -0.57 18.37 11.99
C PHE A 341 -0.26 18.62 10.52
N THR A 342 -0.70 19.72 9.97
CA THR A 342 -0.50 20.05 8.54
C THR A 342 0.32 21.32 8.40
N PHE A 343 1.48 21.23 7.75
CA PHE A 343 2.38 22.37 7.51
C PHE A 343 2.07 23.01 6.17
N VAL A 344 1.65 24.25 6.20
CA VAL A 344 1.18 24.97 5.01
C VAL A 344 2.09 26.16 4.77
N ALA A 345 2.77 26.14 3.63
CA ALA A 345 3.52 27.30 3.16
C ALA A 345 2.58 28.26 2.39
N PRO A 346 2.95 29.53 2.25
CA PRO A 346 2.12 30.51 1.53
C PRO A 346 1.70 30.03 0.13
N GLU A 347 2.58 29.33 -0.56
CA GLU A 347 2.33 28.74 -1.87
C GLU A 347 1.33 27.56 -1.85
N ASP A 348 1.16 26.89 -0.71
CA ASP A 348 0.27 25.74 -0.54
C ASP A 348 -1.18 26.15 -0.11
N GLU A 349 -1.45 27.44 0.14
CA GLU A 349 -2.71 27.93 0.73
C GLU A 349 -3.94 27.68 -0.19
N SER A 350 -3.75 27.69 -1.51
CA SER A 350 -4.82 27.38 -2.48
C SER A 350 -5.24 25.92 -2.38
N ASP A 351 -4.26 25.02 -2.23
CA ASP A 351 -4.49 23.58 -2.12
C ASP A 351 -5.19 23.25 -0.80
N LEU A 352 -4.77 23.93 0.31
CA LEU A 352 -5.45 23.81 1.59
C LEU A 352 -6.93 24.18 1.50
N ARG A 353 -7.25 25.32 0.89
CA ARG A 353 -8.66 25.75 0.71
C ARG A 353 -9.47 24.76 -0.14
N HIS A 354 -8.84 24.09 -1.10
CA HIS A 354 -9.47 23.02 -1.86
C HIS A 354 -9.82 21.82 -0.97
N ILE A 355 -8.86 21.41 -0.11
CA ILE A 355 -9.07 20.34 0.87
C ILE A 355 -10.16 20.71 1.87
N GLU A 356 -10.12 21.90 2.48
CA GLU A 356 -11.11 22.37 3.45
C GLU A 356 -12.53 22.35 2.86
N ARG A 357 -12.70 22.79 1.62
CA ARG A 357 -14.01 22.71 0.91
C ARG A 357 -14.49 21.29 0.72
N ALA A 358 -13.60 20.37 0.35
CA ALA A 358 -13.94 18.97 0.15
C ALA A 358 -14.32 18.26 1.45
N LEU A 359 -13.73 18.67 2.58
CA LEU A 359 -14.05 18.16 3.91
C LEU A 359 -15.43 18.60 4.41
N GLY A 360 -15.97 19.71 3.89
CA GLY A 360 -17.30 20.24 4.26
C GLY A 360 -17.42 20.79 5.69
N GLY A 361 -16.31 20.83 6.46
CA GLY A 361 -16.28 21.21 7.88
C GLY A 361 -15.86 22.66 8.18
N GLY A 362 -15.65 23.47 7.14
CA GLY A 362 -15.10 24.81 7.32
C GLY A 362 -13.57 24.81 7.47
N PRO A 363 -12.95 25.97 7.80
CA PRO A 363 -11.50 26.10 7.94
C PRO A 363 -10.95 25.24 9.07
N ILE A 364 -9.87 24.52 8.81
CA ILE A 364 -9.15 23.77 9.85
C ILE A 364 -8.46 24.76 10.80
N THR A 365 -8.44 24.45 12.09
CA THR A 365 -7.88 25.32 13.13
C THR A 365 -6.40 25.62 12.85
N ARG A 366 -6.07 26.90 12.66
CA ARG A 366 -4.71 27.37 12.49
C ARG A 366 -4.04 27.59 13.83
N ARG A 367 -2.83 27.09 14.01
CA ARG A 367 -2.03 27.21 15.22
C ARG A 367 -0.64 27.73 14.93
N LYS A 368 -0.01 28.28 15.95
CA LYS A 368 1.41 28.59 15.97
C LYS A 368 2.05 27.93 17.19
N LEU A 369 3.26 27.44 17.04
CA LEU A 369 4.05 26.93 18.16
C LEU A 369 4.65 28.10 18.92
N GLU A 370 4.41 28.14 20.19
CA GLU A 370 4.97 29.20 21.07
C GLU A 370 6.49 29.09 21.16
N GLY A 371 7.18 30.22 21.12
CA GLY A 371 8.66 30.26 21.15
C GLY A 371 9.34 29.84 19.84
N PHE A 372 8.62 29.48 18.78
CA PHE A 372 9.23 29.15 17.50
C PHE A 372 9.39 30.38 16.59
N ASP A 373 10.59 30.55 16.03
CA ASP A 373 10.88 31.62 15.06
C ASP A 373 10.40 31.22 13.65
N TYR A 374 9.35 31.90 13.18
CA TYR A 374 8.74 31.69 11.86
C TYR A 374 9.41 32.49 10.73
N THR A 375 10.47 33.27 11.02
CA THR A 375 11.16 34.06 10.02
C THR A 375 11.75 33.15 8.93
N PRO A 376 11.47 33.37 7.64
CA PRO A 376 12.02 32.54 6.58
C PRO A 376 13.55 32.62 6.59
N THR A 377 14.21 31.46 6.56
CA THR A 377 15.66 31.39 6.33
C THR A 377 15.94 31.50 4.84
N ALA A 378 17.03 32.20 4.46
CA ALA A 378 17.47 32.25 3.07
C ALA A 378 17.62 30.80 2.53
N GLN A 379 17.04 30.52 1.38
CA GLN A 379 17.28 29.24 0.73
C GLN A 379 18.76 29.16 0.39
N PRO A 380 19.47 28.05 0.72
CA PRO A 380 20.76 27.83 0.11
C PRO A 380 20.58 27.85 -1.41
N PRO A 381 21.50 28.47 -2.16
CA PRO A 381 21.39 28.53 -3.61
C PRO A 381 21.14 27.12 -4.14
N ALA A 382 20.17 26.99 -5.04
CA ALA A 382 19.89 25.72 -5.69
C ALA A 382 21.22 25.23 -6.28
N VAL A 383 21.71 24.09 -5.78
CA VAL A 383 22.86 23.43 -6.40
C VAL A 383 22.38 23.05 -7.80
N GLU A 384 22.70 23.90 -8.76
CA GLU A 384 22.56 23.56 -10.17
C GLU A 384 23.19 22.20 -10.35
N SER A 385 22.35 21.21 -10.66
CA SER A 385 22.86 19.91 -11.06
C SER A 385 23.79 20.19 -12.24
N ARG A 386 25.10 20.12 -11.99
CA ARG A 386 26.09 20.16 -13.05
C ARG A 386 25.64 19.12 -14.07
N ARG A 387 24.99 19.60 -15.14
CA ARG A 387 24.79 18.79 -16.34
C ARG A 387 26.16 18.26 -16.68
N ALA A 388 26.34 16.94 -16.59
CA ALA A 388 27.52 16.29 -17.04
C ALA A 388 27.80 16.80 -18.46
N ALA A 389 28.91 17.49 -18.64
CA ALA A 389 29.36 17.95 -19.94
C ALA A 389 29.34 16.76 -20.91
N PRO A 390 28.88 16.92 -22.13
CA PRO A 390 28.88 15.84 -23.10
C PRO A 390 30.30 15.34 -23.25
N ARG A 391 30.52 14.07 -23.01
CA ARG A 391 31.79 13.39 -23.26
C ARG A 391 32.15 13.65 -24.72
N GLN A 392 33.20 14.47 -24.95
CA GLN A 392 33.82 14.61 -26.26
C GLN A 392 34.31 13.22 -26.69
N VAL A 393 33.66 12.69 -27.71
CA VAL A 393 34.13 11.49 -28.42
C VAL A 393 35.39 11.89 -29.17
N MET A 394 36.55 11.52 -28.65
CA MET A 394 37.81 11.64 -29.42
C MET A 394 37.71 10.79 -30.67
N PRO A 395 38.07 11.33 -31.85
CA PRO A 395 38.11 10.54 -33.09
C PRO A 395 39.22 9.48 -33.00
N ARG A 396 38.86 8.23 -33.22
CA ARG A 396 39.84 7.14 -33.38
C ARG A 396 40.73 7.46 -34.57
N ARG A 397 42.03 7.70 -34.30
CA ARG A 397 43.09 7.74 -35.33
C ARG A 397 43.11 6.37 -36.01
N GLY A 398 42.82 6.37 -37.29
CA GLY A 398 43.07 5.25 -38.20
C GLY A 398 44.57 5.01 -38.31
N GLY A 399 45.02 3.81 -37.93
CA GLY A 399 46.34 3.29 -38.20
C GLY A 399 46.18 2.14 -39.21
N GLY A 400 46.46 2.43 -40.46
CA GLY A 400 46.62 1.40 -41.50
C GLY A 400 47.94 0.63 -41.27
N GLY A 401 47.93 -0.66 -41.57
CA GLY A 401 49.10 -1.52 -41.50
C GLY A 401 48.75 -2.91 -42.08
N SER A 402 48.80 -3.01 -43.38
CA SER A 402 48.78 -4.25 -44.13
C SER A 402 50.01 -5.11 -43.76
N ALA A 403 49.82 -6.37 -43.46
CA ALA A 403 50.82 -7.39 -43.61
C ALA A 403 50.17 -8.75 -43.84
N THR A 404 50.10 -9.10 -45.09
CA THR A 404 49.97 -10.46 -45.62
C THR A 404 51.06 -11.35 -45.10
N ARG A 405 50.77 -12.49 -44.51
CA ARG A 405 51.61 -13.67 -44.52
C ARG A 405 50.76 -14.93 -44.62
N SER A 406 50.89 -15.55 -45.83
CA SER A 406 50.57 -16.89 -46.14
C SER A 406 51.59 -17.89 -45.51
N TYR A 407 51.10 -19.00 -44.97
CA TYR A 407 51.81 -20.31 -45.01
C TYR A 407 50.75 -21.39 -44.72
N SER A 408 50.51 -22.12 -45.68
CA SER A 408 50.56 -23.51 -46.08
C SER A 408 50.61 -24.56 -44.95
N GLY A 409 49.68 -25.48 -45.02
CA GLY A 409 49.84 -26.91 -45.14
C GLY A 409 50.25 -27.71 -43.94
N GLY A 410 49.45 -28.71 -43.65
CA GLY A 410 49.79 -29.78 -42.72
C GLY A 410 48.61 -30.66 -42.33
N ARG A 411 48.19 -31.55 -43.23
CA ARG A 411 47.44 -32.79 -42.88
C ARG A 411 48.29 -33.61 -41.94
N LEU A 412 47.75 -34.21 -40.94
CA LEU A 412 47.95 -35.63 -40.65
C LEU A 412 46.95 -36.17 -39.68
N ALA A 413 46.51 -37.30 -40.00
CA ALA A 413 45.53 -38.21 -39.46
C ALA A 413 46.03 -39.01 -38.26
N HIS A 414 45.16 -39.66 -37.60
CA HIS A 414 45.09 -40.96 -36.94
C HIS A 414 44.97 -41.02 -35.40
N ARG A 415 43.89 -41.72 -35.06
CA ARG A 415 43.74 -42.78 -34.03
C ARG A 415 43.95 -42.37 -32.57
N ALA A 416 43.00 -42.62 -31.70
CA ALA A 416 42.27 -43.84 -31.34
C ALA A 416 40.92 -43.39 -30.63
#